data_69023ba999ccab630b6f60ce05ee034c
#
_entry.id   69023ba999ccab630b6f60ce05ee034c
#
_cell.length_a   1.000
_cell.length_b   1.000
_cell.length_c   1.000
_cell.angle_alpha   90.00
_cell.angle_beta   90.00
_cell.angle_gamma   90.00
#
_symmetry.space_group_name_H-M   'P 1'
#
loop_
_entity.id
_entity.type
_entity.pdbx_description
1 polymer ?
#
loop_
_entity_poly.entity_id
_entity_poly.type
_entity_poly.pdbx_seq_one_letter_code
_entity_poly.pdbx_strand_id
1 'polypeptide(L)'
;DSKDIVESKSSKLYFKSYNMYKCGETPEDVMKFIDDRASEDISKLLETDVQVKTLPADIISKGDDVLCRDSYTTLENWFEPGELSSMQLETYNESPDLLEVVDDASGVFSSTVRWHSSLLKSNCRVTSQPDWGDVYISYTGHHHVSPASLLKYIVSFRDECHFHEEICETIYKRLHDILNPSELCVTCLYVRRGGIDINPVRATSERAIAIECPDLIDVNALHTKTAKQ
;
A
#
# COMPACT_ATOMS: atom_id res chain seq x y z
N ASP A 1 -19.90 -28.12 13.63
CA ASP A 1 -20.69 -26.98 14.17
C ASP A 1 -19.99 -26.49 15.43
N SER A 2 -19.26 -25.38 15.35
CA SER A 2 -18.66 -24.73 16.52
C SER A 2 -19.75 -24.14 17.43
N LYS A 3 -19.54 -24.24 18.74
CA LYS A 3 -20.41 -23.56 19.74
C LYS A 3 -20.10 -22.07 19.85
N ASP A 4 -18.89 -21.69 19.47
CA ASP A 4 -18.33 -20.35 19.63
C ASP A 4 -17.96 -19.76 18.27
N ILE A 5 -17.88 -18.43 18.21
CA ILE A 5 -17.43 -17.68 17.07
C ILE A 5 -16.28 -16.74 17.48
N VAL A 6 -15.34 -16.51 16.58
CA VAL A 6 -14.28 -15.54 16.79
C VAL A 6 -14.81 -14.13 16.51
N GLU A 7 -14.54 -13.21 17.41
CA GLU A 7 -14.89 -11.80 17.23
C GLU A 7 -14.00 -11.19 16.13
N SER A 8 -14.63 -10.51 15.16
CA SER A 8 -13.98 -10.05 13.93
C SER A 8 -12.83 -9.07 14.15
N LYS A 9 -12.93 -8.19 15.15
CA LYS A 9 -11.84 -7.24 15.48
C LYS A 9 -10.64 -7.96 16.10
N SER A 10 -10.89 -8.95 16.94
CA SER A 10 -9.85 -9.80 17.53
C SER A 10 -9.14 -10.60 16.46
N SER A 11 -9.88 -11.18 15.49
CA SER A 11 -9.31 -11.85 14.33
C SER A 11 -8.42 -10.91 13.51
N LYS A 12 -8.90 -9.69 13.26
CA LYS A 12 -8.12 -8.67 12.55
C LYS A 12 -6.82 -8.33 13.28
N LEU A 13 -6.84 -8.19 14.59
CA LEU A 13 -5.63 -7.92 15.39
C LEU A 13 -4.68 -9.12 15.39
N TYR A 14 -5.22 -10.34 15.49
CA TYR A 14 -4.45 -11.57 15.43
C TYR A 14 -3.66 -11.67 14.10
N PHE A 15 -4.34 -11.56 12.95
CA PHE A 15 -3.66 -11.60 11.66
C PHE A 15 -2.68 -10.43 11.46
N LYS A 16 -2.97 -9.25 12.00
CA LYS A 16 -2.05 -8.12 11.95
C LYS A 16 -0.77 -8.31 12.77
N SER A 17 -0.76 -9.23 13.74
CA SER A 17 0.44 -9.54 14.52
C SER A 17 1.58 -10.12 13.66
N TYR A 18 1.25 -10.70 12.50
CA TYR A 18 2.25 -11.23 11.57
C TYR A 18 2.94 -10.16 10.71
N ASN A 19 2.42 -8.91 10.68
CA ASN A 19 2.90 -7.87 9.75
C ASN A 19 4.40 -7.54 9.85
N MET A 20 4.97 -7.65 11.04
CA MET A 20 6.40 -7.37 11.30
C MET A 20 7.14 -8.63 11.77
N TYR A 21 6.52 -9.78 11.63
CA TYR A 21 7.11 -11.06 12.01
C TYR A 21 7.66 -11.77 10.78
N LYS A 22 8.93 -12.21 10.84
CA LYS A 22 9.53 -12.98 9.74
C LYS A 22 8.99 -14.42 9.78
N CYS A 23 7.97 -14.70 8.99
CA CYS A 23 7.29 -15.99 8.96
C CYS A 23 7.95 -17.02 8.01
N GLY A 24 8.79 -16.57 7.08
CA GLY A 24 9.43 -17.43 6.08
C GLY A 24 10.39 -16.66 5.19
N GLU A 25 11.04 -17.39 4.29
CA GLU A 25 11.99 -16.81 3.32
C GLU A 25 11.31 -16.53 1.96
N THR A 26 10.25 -17.27 1.64
CA THR A 26 9.48 -17.08 0.40
C THR A 26 8.03 -16.74 0.72
N PRO A 27 7.27 -16.13 -0.20
CA PRO A 27 5.84 -15.90 -0.02
C PRO A 27 5.05 -17.18 0.32
N GLU A 28 5.40 -18.29 -0.29
CA GLU A 28 4.80 -19.60 -0.07
C GLU A 28 5.05 -20.10 1.37
N ASP A 29 6.28 -19.92 1.88
CA ASP A 29 6.62 -20.26 3.26
C ASP A 29 5.83 -19.40 4.24
N VAL A 30 5.71 -18.09 3.96
CA VAL A 30 4.94 -17.15 4.78
C VAL A 30 3.46 -17.55 4.82
N MET A 31 2.85 -17.80 3.66
CA MET A 31 1.45 -18.22 3.58
C MET A 31 1.24 -19.53 4.34
N LYS A 32 2.10 -20.53 4.09
CA LYS A 32 2.01 -21.82 4.79
C LYS A 32 2.14 -21.67 6.29
N PHE A 33 3.10 -20.89 6.78
CA PHE A 33 3.28 -20.63 8.21
C PHE A 33 2.03 -20.03 8.84
N ILE A 34 1.44 -19.02 8.19
CA ILE A 34 0.23 -18.35 8.68
C ILE A 34 -0.96 -19.32 8.66
N ASP A 35 -1.15 -20.07 7.58
CA ASP A 35 -2.23 -21.05 7.43
C ASP A 35 -2.16 -22.10 8.55
N ASP A 36 -1.00 -22.71 8.75
CA ASP A 36 -0.78 -23.77 9.76
C ASP A 36 -0.97 -23.21 11.19
N ARG A 37 -0.33 -22.08 11.48
CA ARG A 37 -0.37 -21.48 12.81
C ARG A 37 -1.75 -20.96 13.19
N ALA A 38 -2.41 -20.25 12.27
CA ALA A 38 -3.74 -19.72 12.52
C ALA A 38 -4.80 -20.83 12.62
N SER A 39 -4.67 -21.90 11.82
CA SER A 39 -5.55 -23.06 11.94
C SER A 39 -5.41 -23.71 13.32
N GLU A 40 -4.19 -23.93 13.80
CA GLU A 40 -3.92 -24.50 15.12
C GLU A 40 -4.48 -23.62 16.26
N ASP A 41 -4.12 -22.33 16.27
CA ASP A 41 -4.48 -21.40 17.35
C ASP A 41 -6.01 -21.20 17.42
N ILE A 42 -6.68 -21.03 16.29
CA ILE A 42 -8.13 -20.82 16.25
C ILE A 42 -8.89 -22.13 16.55
N SER A 43 -8.40 -23.27 16.07
CA SER A 43 -9.02 -24.57 16.42
C SER A 43 -8.95 -24.82 17.92
N LYS A 44 -7.83 -24.52 18.54
CA LYS A 44 -7.65 -24.64 19.99
C LYS A 44 -8.55 -23.68 20.77
N LEU A 45 -8.70 -22.46 20.29
CA LEU A 45 -9.54 -21.44 20.93
C LEU A 45 -11.03 -21.82 20.88
N LEU A 46 -11.48 -22.37 19.75
CA LEU A 46 -12.90 -22.69 19.52
C LEU A 46 -13.25 -24.15 19.86
N GLU A 47 -12.28 -24.93 20.30
CA GLU A 47 -12.43 -26.38 20.57
C GLU A 47 -13.08 -27.12 19.38
N THR A 48 -12.77 -26.70 18.15
CA THR A 48 -13.30 -27.27 16.91
C THR A 48 -12.27 -27.19 15.79
N ASP A 49 -12.36 -28.07 14.79
CA ASP A 49 -11.45 -28.03 13.65
C ASP A 49 -11.72 -26.80 12.77
N VAL A 50 -10.71 -25.95 12.62
CA VAL A 50 -10.76 -24.73 11.79
C VAL A 50 -9.62 -24.79 10.79
N GLN A 51 -9.94 -24.57 9.53
CA GLN A 51 -8.96 -24.41 8.47
C GLN A 51 -8.86 -22.93 8.06
N VAL A 52 -7.65 -22.41 8.10
CA VAL A 52 -7.33 -21.07 7.60
C VAL A 52 -6.59 -21.21 6.28
N LYS A 53 -6.92 -20.38 5.31
CA LYS A 53 -6.25 -20.30 4.02
C LYS A 53 -5.94 -18.87 3.66
N THR A 54 -4.67 -18.53 3.49
CA THR A 54 -4.22 -17.28 2.92
C THR A 54 -4.21 -17.36 1.39
N LEU A 55 -4.52 -16.25 0.74
CA LEU A 55 -4.48 -16.13 -0.71
C LEU A 55 -3.65 -14.91 -1.09
N PRO A 56 -2.83 -15.00 -2.15
CA PRO A 56 -2.17 -13.82 -2.70
C PRO A 56 -3.18 -12.74 -3.11
N ALA A 57 -2.85 -11.48 -2.85
CA ALA A 57 -3.74 -10.35 -3.13
C ALA A 57 -4.05 -10.18 -4.62
N ASP A 58 -3.13 -10.58 -5.51
CA ASP A 58 -3.31 -10.55 -6.96
C ASP A 58 -4.40 -11.52 -7.46
N ILE A 59 -4.68 -12.59 -6.72
CA ILE A 59 -5.80 -13.50 -7.02
C ILE A 59 -7.13 -12.82 -6.71
N ILE A 60 -7.17 -11.99 -5.67
CA ILE A 60 -8.38 -11.29 -5.23
C ILE A 60 -8.69 -10.11 -6.16
N SER A 61 -7.65 -9.43 -6.66
CA SER A 61 -7.78 -8.25 -7.52
C SER A 61 -8.09 -8.56 -8.99
N LYS A 62 -8.08 -9.81 -9.41
CA LYS A 62 -8.41 -10.23 -10.79
C LYS A 62 -9.91 -10.24 -11.11
N GLY A 63 -10.77 -9.91 -10.16
CA GLY A 63 -12.21 -9.76 -10.39
C GLY A 63 -12.57 -8.33 -10.76
N ASP A 64 -12.97 -8.09 -12.01
CA ASP A 64 -13.66 -6.87 -12.52
C ASP A 64 -13.10 -5.52 -12.02
N ASP A 65 -11.79 -5.32 -12.13
CA ASP A 65 -11.16 -4.07 -11.74
C ASP A 65 -11.34 -3.02 -12.85
N VAL A 66 -12.42 -2.26 -12.74
CA VAL A 66 -12.82 -1.20 -13.69
C VAL A 66 -12.10 0.13 -13.39
N LEU A 67 -11.30 0.20 -12.31
CA LEU A 67 -10.55 1.40 -11.97
C LEU A 67 -9.34 1.54 -12.89
N CYS A 68 -8.92 2.77 -13.20
CA CYS A 68 -7.75 3.05 -14.06
C CYS A 68 -6.40 2.54 -13.51
N ARG A 69 -6.42 1.47 -12.73
CA ARG A 69 -5.25 0.80 -12.17
C ARG A 69 -4.32 0.25 -13.23
N ASP A 70 -4.88 -0.16 -14.39
CA ASP A 70 -4.08 -0.65 -15.53
C ASP A 70 -3.12 0.40 -16.08
N SER A 71 -3.34 1.68 -15.77
CA SER A 71 -2.43 2.76 -16.14
C SER A 71 -1.28 2.99 -15.16
N TYR A 72 -1.33 2.34 -13.98
CA TYR A 72 -0.30 2.44 -12.95
C TYR A 72 0.60 1.22 -12.95
N THR A 73 1.90 1.46 -12.91
CA THR A 73 2.88 0.40 -12.71
C THR A 73 3.00 0.09 -11.22
N THR A 74 2.72 -1.15 -10.84
CA THR A 74 2.90 -1.59 -9.45
C THR A 74 4.38 -1.72 -9.14
N LEU A 75 4.86 -0.99 -8.14
CA LEU A 75 6.28 -0.96 -7.74
C LEU A 75 6.79 -2.34 -7.37
N GLU A 76 6.01 -3.15 -6.66
CA GLU A 76 6.37 -4.50 -6.24
C GLU A 76 6.58 -5.43 -7.43
N ASN A 77 5.94 -5.16 -8.56
CA ASN A 77 6.05 -5.94 -9.79
C ASN A 77 7.10 -5.39 -10.78
N TRP A 78 7.72 -4.25 -10.45
CA TRP A 78 8.77 -3.63 -11.27
C TRP A 78 10.09 -4.42 -11.22
N PHE A 79 10.35 -5.05 -10.08
CA PHE A 79 11.60 -5.75 -9.81
C PHE A 79 11.50 -7.22 -10.18
N GLU A 80 12.63 -7.79 -10.61
CA GLU A 80 12.75 -9.24 -10.67
C GLU A 80 12.62 -9.84 -9.25
N PRO A 81 12.05 -11.04 -9.11
CA PRO A 81 11.81 -11.64 -7.79
C PRO A 81 13.06 -11.69 -6.88
N GLY A 82 14.24 -11.90 -7.46
CA GLY A 82 15.50 -11.90 -6.72
C GLY A 82 15.92 -10.51 -6.23
N GLU A 83 15.64 -9.47 -6.98
CA GLU A 83 15.98 -8.09 -6.61
C GLU A 83 15.09 -7.62 -5.45
N LEU A 84 13.79 -7.87 -5.54
CA LEU A 84 12.84 -7.49 -4.49
C LEU A 84 13.16 -8.21 -3.17
N SER A 85 13.46 -9.51 -3.21
CA SER A 85 13.78 -10.30 -2.01
C SER A 85 15.11 -9.93 -1.37
N SER A 86 16.06 -9.38 -2.15
CA SER A 86 17.34 -8.89 -1.64
C SER A 86 17.32 -7.44 -1.17
N MET A 87 16.22 -6.73 -1.41
CA MET A 87 16.10 -5.32 -1.04
C MET A 87 16.09 -5.15 0.47
N GLN A 88 17.02 -4.34 0.98
CA GLN A 88 17.10 -4.02 2.40
C GLN A 88 16.04 -2.96 2.75
N LEU A 89 15.04 -3.37 3.54
CA LEU A 89 13.94 -2.52 4.03
C LEU A 89 14.08 -2.38 5.56
N GLU A 90 15.02 -1.55 5.99
CA GLU A 90 15.42 -1.45 7.41
C GLU A 90 14.95 -0.16 8.08
N THR A 91 14.43 0.80 7.32
CA THR A 91 13.97 2.10 7.82
C THR A 91 12.46 2.10 7.91
N TYR A 92 11.91 2.30 9.11
CA TYR A 92 10.48 2.25 9.41
C TYR A 92 9.92 3.56 9.98
N ASN A 93 10.73 4.62 10.04
CA ASN A 93 10.30 5.99 10.27
C ASN A 93 10.50 6.81 9.00
N GLU A 94 9.60 7.76 8.75
CA GLU A 94 9.61 8.60 7.54
C GLU A 94 10.99 9.19 7.31
N SER A 95 11.58 8.90 6.16
CA SER A 95 12.96 9.26 5.85
C SER A 95 13.06 9.75 4.41
N PRO A 96 12.97 11.06 4.19
CA PRO A 96 13.03 11.64 2.85
C PRO A 96 14.39 11.41 2.17
N ASP A 97 15.45 11.20 2.95
CA ASP A 97 16.80 10.91 2.44
C ASP A 97 16.89 9.56 1.69
N LEU A 98 15.86 8.71 1.81
CA LEU A 98 15.76 7.49 1.01
C LEU A 98 15.43 7.76 -0.46
N LEU A 99 14.83 8.92 -0.77
CA LEU A 99 14.40 9.25 -2.12
C LEU A 99 15.60 9.66 -2.99
N GLU A 100 15.75 8.97 -4.10
CA GLU A 100 16.81 9.21 -5.08
C GLU A 100 16.20 9.68 -6.40
N VAL A 101 16.64 10.82 -6.89
CA VAL A 101 16.25 11.33 -8.21
C VAL A 101 17.17 10.72 -9.26
N VAL A 102 16.55 10.24 -10.33
CA VAL A 102 17.24 9.80 -11.53
C VAL A 102 16.84 10.71 -12.68
N ASP A 103 17.82 11.23 -13.37
CA ASP A 103 17.58 12.04 -14.56
C ASP A 103 17.21 11.13 -15.73
N ASP A 104 16.22 11.56 -16.53
CA ASP A 104 15.96 10.90 -17.80
C ASP A 104 17.19 11.05 -18.71
N ALA A 105 17.80 9.93 -19.07
CA ALA A 105 18.97 9.90 -19.95
C ALA A 105 18.72 10.54 -21.32
N SER A 106 17.45 10.72 -21.71
CA SER A 106 17.07 11.40 -22.95
C SER A 106 17.06 12.92 -22.84
N GLY A 107 16.86 13.46 -21.62
CA GLY A 107 16.99 14.92 -21.28
C GLY A 107 16.05 15.88 -22.03
N VAL A 108 15.20 15.39 -22.91
CA VAL A 108 14.52 16.23 -23.92
C VAL A 108 13.04 16.40 -23.69
N PHE A 109 12.37 15.45 -23.03
CA PHE A 109 10.93 15.49 -22.89
C PHE A 109 10.47 15.25 -21.44
N SER A 110 9.53 16.09 -20.98
CA SER A 110 8.74 15.81 -19.79
C SER A 110 7.86 14.59 -20.05
N SER A 111 7.93 13.60 -19.17
CA SER A 111 7.10 12.38 -19.26
C SER A 111 6.18 12.23 -18.04
N THR A 112 5.06 11.57 -18.26
CA THR A 112 4.13 11.21 -17.18
C THR A 112 4.45 9.81 -16.71
N VAL A 113 4.67 9.69 -15.40
CA VAL A 113 4.97 8.42 -14.72
C VAL A 113 3.87 8.14 -13.71
N ARG A 114 3.45 6.88 -13.62
CA ARG A 114 2.40 6.42 -12.69
C ARG A 114 2.86 5.21 -11.92
N TRP A 115 2.94 5.37 -10.60
CA TRP A 115 3.31 4.30 -9.66
C TRP A 115 2.17 3.96 -8.73
N HIS A 116 2.03 2.68 -8.44
CA HIS A 116 1.15 2.13 -7.40
C HIS A 116 1.99 1.29 -6.44
N SER A 117 1.64 1.30 -5.17
CA SER A 117 2.16 0.33 -4.19
C SER A 117 1.09 -0.06 -3.18
N SER A 118 1.04 -1.34 -2.88
CA SER A 118 0.22 -1.93 -1.81
C SER A 118 0.94 -2.01 -0.46
N LEU A 119 2.18 -1.53 -0.35
CA LEU A 119 2.99 -1.67 0.87
C LEU A 119 2.88 -0.49 1.83
N LEU A 120 2.06 0.52 1.49
CA LEU A 120 1.83 1.63 2.42
C LEU A 120 1.17 1.12 3.70
N LYS A 121 1.86 1.35 4.81
CA LYS A 121 1.37 1.07 6.16
C LYS A 121 1.87 2.18 7.09
N SER A 122 0.99 2.67 7.93
CA SER A 122 1.31 3.53 9.07
C SER A 122 0.54 3.06 10.30
N ASN A 123 0.56 3.83 11.37
CA ASN A 123 -0.25 3.57 12.55
C ASN A 123 -1.15 4.76 12.83
N CYS A 124 -2.30 4.50 13.41
CA CYS A 124 -3.19 5.55 13.86
C CYS A 124 -2.55 6.37 14.98
N ARG A 125 -2.54 7.68 14.84
CA ARG A 125 -2.02 8.60 15.87
C ARG A 125 -2.69 8.42 17.24
N VAL A 126 -3.98 8.05 17.25
CA VAL A 126 -4.77 7.96 18.49
C VAL A 126 -4.72 6.56 19.11
N THR A 127 -4.81 5.52 18.30
CA THR A 127 -4.93 4.13 18.80
C THR A 127 -3.67 3.30 18.61
N SER A 128 -2.68 3.82 17.89
CA SER A 128 -1.45 3.10 17.46
C SER A 128 -1.75 1.79 16.71
N GLN A 129 -2.98 1.61 16.22
CA GLN A 129 -3.35 0.46 15.42
C GLN A 129 -2.88 0.65 13.97
N PRO A 130 -2.48 -0.44 13.30
CA PRO A 130 -2.03 -0.39 11.92
C PRO A 130 -3.12 0.12 10.97
N ASP A 131 -2.70 1.03 10.07
CA ASP A 131 -3.47 1.56 8.96
C ASP A 131 -2.79 1.20 7.66
N TRP A 132 -3.39 0.27 6.94
CA TRP A 132 -2.95 -0.15 5.63
C TRP A 132 -3.65 0.65 4.53
N GLY A 133 -2.90 1.00 3.49
CA GLY A 133 -3.42 1.68 2.32
C GLY A 133 -2.72 1.23 1.04
N ASP A 134 -3.37 1.53 -0.07
CA ASP A 134 -2.76 1.53 -1.40
C ASP A 134 -2.42 2.97 -1.74
N VAL A 135 -1.23 3.23 -2.25
CA VAL A 135 -0.82 4.57 -2.70
C VAL A 135 -0.66 4.59 -4.22
N TYR A 136 -1.25 5.61 -4.83
CA TYR A 136 -1.18 5.91 -6.24
C TYR A 136 -0.48 7.26 -6.41
N ILE A 137 0.57 7.29 -7.22
CA ILE A 137 1.41 8.47 -7.45
C ILE A 137 1.51 8.68 -8.95
N SER A 138 1.04 9.82 -9.43
CA SER A 138 1.20 10.22 -10.83
C SER A 138 1.88 11.57 -10.90
N TYR A 139 2.88 11.71 -11.74
CA TYR A 139 3.54 13.00 -11.95
C TYR A 139 4.04 13.17 -13.38
N THR A 140 4.15 14.41 -13.80
CA THR A 140 4.73 14.82 -15.07
C THR A 140 5.91 15.75 -14.83
N GLY A 141 7.09 15.38 -15.33
CA GLY A 141 8.31 16.16 -15.10
C GLY A 141 9.50 15.64 -15.89
N HIS A 142 10.65 16.28 -15.67
CA HIS A 142 11.94 15.89 -16.25
C HIS A 142 12.77 15.01 -15.31
N HIS A 143 12.51 15.13 -14.01
CA HIS A 143 13.18 14.34 -12.99
C HIS A 143 12.27 13.17 -12.58
N HIS A 144 12.86 12.02 -12.35
CA HIS A 144 12.14 10.83 -11.95
C HIS A 144 12.69 10.28 -10.63
N VAL A 145 11.82 9.71 -9.82
CA VAL A 145 12.26 9.00 -8.63
C VAL A 145 12.65 7.57 -8.99
N SER A 146 13.77 7.10 -8.44
CA SER A 146 14.17 5.69 -8.56
C SER A 146 13.08 4.78 -7.97
N PRO A 147 12.58 3.77 -8.71
CA PRO A 147 11.56 2.86 -8.21
C PRO A 147 11.96 2.16 -6.90
N ALA A 148 13.23 1.78 -6.78
CA ALA A 148 13.76 1.15 -5.57
C ALA A 148 13.74 2.11 -4.37
N SER A 149 14.14 3.35 -4.59
CA SER A 149 14.13 4.38 -3.55
C SER A 149 12.70 4.75 -3.13
N LEU A 150 11.79 4.85 -4.10
CA LEU A 150 10.38 5.13 -3.83
C LEU A 150 9.73 4.00 -3.00
N LEU A 151 10.02 2.75 -3.33
CA LEU A 151 9.50 1.62 -2.56
C LEU A 151 10.03 1.62 -1.13
N LYS A 152 11.33 1.85 -0.92
CA LYS A 152 11.93 2.01 0.41
C LYS A 152 11.29 3.15 1.18
N TYR A 153 11.04 4.28 0.52
CA TYR A 153 10.40 5.44 1.13
C TYR A 153 8.96 5.15 1.55
N ILE A 154 8.15 4.49 0.71
CA ILE A 154 6.78 4.09 1.07
C ILE A 154 6.79 3.15 2.29
N VAL A 155 7.73 2.22 2.36
CA VAL A 155 7.86 1.29 3.50
C VAL A 155 8.33 2.00 4.77
N SER A 156 9.05 3.11 4.68
CA SER A 156 9.54 3.84 5.85
C SER A 156 8.43 4.42 6.75
N PHE A 157 7.19 4.50 6.28
CA PHE A 157 6.07 4.95 7.12
C PHE A 157 5.57 3.92 8.15
N ARG A 158 6.11 2.70 8.17
CA ARG A 158 5.54 1.57 8.93
C ARG A 158 5.39 1.79 10.43
N ASP A 159 6.25 2.56 11.05
CA ASP A 159 6.20 2.87 12.49
C ASP A 159 5.70 4.30 12.77
N GLU A 160 5.41 5.09 11.72
CA GLU A 160 4.85 6.42 11.87
C GLU A 160 3.42 6.38 12.41
N CYS A 161 3.11 7.30 13.32
CA CYS A 161 1.80 7.46 13.95
C CYS A 161 1.15 8.77 13.50
N HIS A 162 0.45 8.73 12.36
CA HIS A 162 -0.16 9.89 11.71
C HIS A 162 -1.60 9.64 11.30
N PHE A 163 -2.33 10.71 10.95
CA PHE A 163 -3.60 10.58 10.23
C PHE A 163 -3.33 10.25 8.76
N HIS A 164 -4.29 9.64 8.11
CA HIS A 164 -4.19 9.23 6.70
C HIS A 164 -3.87 10.42 5.78
N GLU A 165 -4.50 11.56 6.07
CA GLU A 165 -4.32 12.82 5.33
C GLU A 165 -2.90 13.37 5.45
N GLU A 166 -2.31 13.25 6.65
CA GLU A 166 -0.93 13.70 6.91
C GLU A 166 0.08 12.85 6.16
N ILE A 167 -0.13 11.53 6.09
CA ILE A 167 0.74 10.63 5.31
C ILE A 167 0.67 10.98 3.82
N CYS A 168 -0.54 11.12 3.27
CA CYS A 168 -0.72 11.51 1.87
C CYS A 168 -0.05 12.85 1.56
N GLU A 169 -0.21 13.84 2.42
CA GLU A 169 0.40 15.16 2.29
C GLU A 169 1.93 15.11 2.39
N THR A 170 2.47 14.30 3.28
CA THR A 170 3.91 14.11 3.44
C THR A 170 4.51 13.49 2.18
N ILE A 171 3.92 12.42 1.65
CA ILE A 171 4.36 11.80 0.40
C ILE A 171 4.33 12.82 -0.74
N TYR A 172 3.20 13.53 -0.89
CA TYR A 172 3.05 14.58 -1.90
C TYR A 172 4.15 15.64 -1.78
N LYS A 173 4.34 16.18 -0.57
CA LYS A 173 5.31 17.27 -0.35
C LYS A 173 6.74 16.82 -0.65
N ARG A 174 7.16 15.65 -0.20
CA ARG A 174 8.53 15.14 -0.46
C ARG A 174 8.77 14.95 -1.95
N LEU A 175 7.84 14.32 -2.65
CA LEU A 175 7.96 14.13 -4.09
C LEU A 175 7.93 15.45 -4.86
N HIS A 176 7.08 16.39 -4.46
CA HIS A 176 7.04 17.72 -5.05
C HIS A 176 8.37 18.46 -4.89
N ASP A 177 8.94 18.44 -3.69
CA ASP A 177 10.17 19.16 -3.36
C ASP A 177 11.38 18.62 -4.14
N ILE A 178 11.49 17.29 -4.35
CA ILE A 178 12.64 16.72 -5.03
C ILE A 178 12.51 16.66 -6.55
N LEU A 179 11.29 16.47 -7.07
CA LEU A 179 11.06 16.30 -8.51
C LEU A 179 10.75 17.62 -9.22
N ASN A 180 10.25 18.62 -8.48
CA ASN A 180 9.72 19.86 -9.04
C ASN A 180 8.86 19.62 -10.29
N PRO A 181 7.83 18.78 -10.20
CA PRO A 181 7.05 18.33 -11.35
C PRO A 181 6.10 19.42 -11.82
N SER A 182 5.74 19.43 -13.10
CA SER A 182 4.69 20.31 -13.63
C SER A 182 3.30 19.92 -13.13
N GLU A 183 3.07 18.62 -12.98
CA GLU A 183 1.85 18.04 -12.39
C GLU A 183 2.25 16.90 -11.44
N LEU A 184 1.60 16.84 -10.29
CA LEU A 184 1.73 15.74 -9.32
C LEU A 184 0.38 15.47 -8.69
N CYS A 185 0.01 14.23 -8.61
CA CYS A 185 -1.16 13.74 -7.87
C CYS A 185 -0.77 12.54 -7.02
N VAL A 186 -1.10 12.57 -5.74
CA VAL A 186 -0.93 11.46 -4.79
C VAL A 186 -2.29 11.14 -4.20
N THR A 187 -2.71 9.89 -4.33
CA THR A 187 -3.97 9.37 -3.79
C THR A 187 -3.66 8.17 -2.90
N CYS A 188 -4.23 8.14 -1.70
CA CYS A 188 -4.11 7.00 -0.82
C CYS A 188 -5.49 6.41 -0.55
N LEU A 189 -5.65 5.10 -0.75
CA LEU A 189 -6.87 4.37 -0.47
C LEU A 189 -6.65 3.51 0.78
N TYR A 190 -7.17 3.95 1.91
CA TYR A 190 -6.98 3.26 3.19
C TYR A 190 -8.06 2.25 3.51
N VAL A 191 -7.74 1.32 4.40
CA VAL A 191 -8.73 0.38 4.97
C VAL A 191 -9.87 1.14 5.63
N ARG A 192 -11.08 0.65 5.41
CA ARG A 192 -12.31 1.22 5.97
C ARG A 192 -12.30 1.18 7.49
N ARG A 193 -12.75 2.26 8.12
CA ARG A 193 -12.97 2.36 9.56
C ARG A 193 -14.42 2.68 9.88
N GLY A 194 -15.07 1.81 10.64
CA GLY A 194 -16.48 2.01 11.01
C GLY A 194 -17.43 2.21 9.81
N GLY A 195 -17.13 1.59 8.67
CA GLY A 195 -17.90 1.74 7.44
C GLY A 195 -17.58 3.00 6.62
N ILE A 196 -16.58 3.80 7.04
CA ILE A 196 -16.20 5.05 6.37
C ILE A 196 -14.87 4.82 5.65
N ASP A 197 -14.82 5.16 4.36
CA ASP A 197 -13.60 5.22 3.57
C ASP A 197 -12.93 6.58 3.78
N ILE A 198 -11.61 6.57 4.00
CA ILE A 198 -10.79 7.78 4.08
C ILE A 198 -9.74 7.68 2.98
N ASN A 199 -10.00 8.41 1.91
CA ASN A 199 -9.20 8.35 0.67
C ASN A 199 -8.63 9.75 0.37
N PRO A 200 -7.57 10.19 1.06
CA PRO A 200 -6.99 11.51 0.84
C PRO A 200 -6.32 11.61 -0.54
N VAL A 201 -6.46 12.79 -1.13
CA VAL A 201 -5.81 13.17 -2.39
C VAL A 201 -5.06 14.49 -2.18
N ARG A 202 -3.86 14.59 -2.75
CA ARG A 202 -3.09 15.82 -2.87
C ARG A 202 -2.61 15.98 -4.31
N ALA A 203 -2.79 17.17 -4.87
CA ALA A 203 -2.40 17.43 -6.24
C ALA A 203 -1.93 18.88 -6.44
N THR A 204 -1.11 19.12 -7.46
CA THR A 204 -0.65 20.46 -7.86
C THR A 204 -1.77 21.33 -8.39
N SER A 205 -2.80 20.72 -8.99
CA SER A 205 -3.92 21.42 -9.60
C SER A 205 -5.17 20.55 -9.67
N GLU A 206 -6.36 21.15 -9.84
CA GLU A 206 -7.61 20.43 -10.14
C GLU A 206 -7.50 19.65 -11.46
N ARG A 207 -6.69 20.15 -12.41
CA ARG A 207 -6.42 19.47 -13.66
C ARG A 207 -5.65 18.17 -13.43
N ALA A 208 -4.64 18.18 -12.56
CA ALA A 208 -3.91 16.96 -12.20
C ALA A 208 -4.85 15.89 -11.65
N ILE A 209 -5.79 16.27 -10.78
CA ILE A 209 -6.82 15.38 -10.27
C ILE A 209 -7.68 14.80 -11.41
N ALA A 210 -8.20 15.66 -12.27
CA ALA A 210 -9.16 15.29 -13.32
C ALA A 210 -8.54 14.39 -14.41
N ILE A 211 -7.26 14.55 -14.71
CA ILE A 211 -6.56 13.83 -15.77
C ILE A 211 -5.92 12.54 -15.26
N GLU A 212 -5.30 12.61 -14.09
CA GLU A 212 -4.44 11.54 -13.62
C GLU A 212 -5.22 10.43 -12.90
N CYS A 213 -6.37 10.75 -12.32
CA CYS A 213 -7.09 9.76 -11.54
C CYS A 213 -8.59 10.02 -11.34
N PRO A 214 -9.38 10.24 -12.39
CA PRO A 214 -10.81 10.50 -12.22
C PRO A 214 -11.51 9.38 -11.43
N ASP A 215 -11.12 8.12 -11.66
CA ASP A 215 -11.76 6.97 -11.04
C ASP A 215 -11.32 6.74 -9.57
N LEU A 216 -10.18 7.28 -9.15
CA LEU A 216 -9.72 7.19 -7.75
C LEU A 216 -10.39 8.22 -6.82
N ILE A 217 -11.09 9.19 -7.39
CA ILE A 217 -11.79 10.24 -6.64
C ILE A 217 -13.28 10.30 -6.96
N ASP A 218 -13.75 9.69 -8.05
CA ASP A 218 -15.18 9.59 -8.34
C ASP A 218 -15.83 8.65 -7.33
N VAL A 219 -16.75 9.19 -6.53
CA VAL A 219 -17.51 8.41 -5.54
C VAL A 219 -18.28 7.25 -6.16
N ASN A 220 -18.68 7.35 -7.44
CA ASN A 220 -19.34 6.26 -8.14
C ASN A 220 -18.38 5.14 -8.53
N ALA A 221 -17.15 5.47 -8.92
CA ALA A 221 -16.11 4.50 -9.21
C ALA A 221 -15.55 3.83 -7.94
N LEU A 222 -15.55 4.53 -6.80
CA LEU A 222 -15.11 4.01 -5.50
C LEU A 222 -16.03 2.94 -4.89
N HIS A 223 -17.10 2.53 -5.57
CA HIS A 223 -17.84 1.32 -5.20
C HIS A 223 -17.01 0.04 -5.37
N THR A 224 -16.08 0.02 -6.29
CA THR A 224 -15.11 -1.07 -6.43
C THR A 224 -14.00 -0.89 -5.39
N LYS A 225 -13.96 -1.82 -4.44
CA LYS A 225 -13.00 -1.75 -3.33
C LYS A 225 -11.67 -2.40 -3.70
N THR A 226 -10.59 -1.87 -3.09
CA THR A 226 -9.31 -2.58 -3.12
C THR A 226 -9.36 -3.81 -2.21
N ALA A 227 -8.40 -4.73 -2.36
CA ALA A 227 -8.31 -5.91 -1.49
C ALA A 227 -8.20 -5.56 0.01
N LYS A 228 -7.85 -4.32 0.34
CA LYS A 228 -7.71 -3.83 1.72
C LYS A 228 -8.92 -3.07 2.24
N GLN A 229 -9.78 -2.60 1.37
CA GLN A 229 -11.01 -1.90 1.71
C GLN A 229 -12.17 -2.87 1.82
#